data_4065da75ecf02932f968c3069ac36941
#
_entry.id   4065da75ecf02932f968c3069ac36941
#
_cell.length_a   1.000
_cell.length_b   1.000
_cell.length_c   1.000
_cell.angle_alpha   90.00
_cell.angle_beta   90.00
_cell.angle_gamma   90.00
#
_symmetry.space_group_name_H-M   'P 1'
#
loop_
_entity.id
_entity.type
_entity.pdbx_description
1 polymer ?
#
loop_
_entity_poly.entity_id
_entity_poly.type
_entity_poly.pdbx_seq_one_letter_code
_entity_poly.pdbx_strand_id
1 'polypeptide(L)'
;VRILVWHGWLLEGSGSNVATARIVEVWRAGGHDVLLVCQERHPERYPWIDAWGVLDRDDVSTIEPNPNASDAPGRCVLLRPEIGTLLPVFVVDHYEGFEDVRPFVDLAEDELETYLRANVEALRAAAAAHRPDVTFVGHGIPGAAIGRRSLGAGSYVAKIHGSDLEYAIRPQARYRTLAREGLEAALAVVGPSAESLRRCVELVPQTTSNARVVPPGVNVATFRPRPRAEALREVADRLEQDESTRNGRPSALDAEVERALDARDAAAIVELFERYDEDVPELEAAARIRRLAHRDGPIVGYLGKLIPQKGVELFLEALPALRHEAAALVVGFGSDRDWLAALALALRRGDREAIAWLRDAGGLPVDPATTPDAAARVSDLTFTGLLDHRYAPGALAAMDVQVVPSILQEAFGMVAAEGAAAGALPIVARHSGLAEVAAALEDDVGRPGLFSFEPGEGAVYRLVDGVDRLLSLPARERDELRHAVSSFVGNHWTWERTAAKLLAAAEAEG
;
A
#
# COMPACT_ATOMS: atom_id res chain seq x y z
N VAL A 1 20.56 21.18 -2.40
CA VAL A 1 19.33 21.77 -1.83
C VAL A 1 19.16 21.24 -0.41
N ARG A 2 18.83 22.12 0.54
CA ARG A 2 18.49 21.73 1.91
C ARG A 2 16.98 21.52 1.98
N ILE A 3 16.60 20.30 2.33
CA ILE A 3 15.20 19.86 2.32
C ILE A 3 14.78 19.54 3.76
N LEU A 4 13.65 20.07 4.18
CA LEU A 4 13.00 19.71 5.44
C LEU A 4 11.76 18.89 5.13
N VAL A 5 11.63 17.73 5.77
CA VAL A 5 10.46 16.86 5.64
C VAL A 5 9.84 16.64 7.01
N TRP A 6 8.57 16.98 7.17
CA TRP A 6 7.78 16.56 8.32
C TRP A 6 6.89 15.38 7.92
N HIS A 7 7.01 14.27 8.64
CA HIS A 7 6.20 13.07 8.49
C HIS A 7 5.80 12.57 9.88
N GLY A 8 4.52 12.57 10.19
CA GLY A 8 4.03 12.39 11.56
C GLY A 8 4.12 10.97 12.12
N TRP A 9 4.63 9.99 11.36
CA TRP A 9 4.59 8.56 11.68
C TRP A 9 5.95 7.88 11.52
N LEU A 10 5.94 6.53 11.54
CA LEU A 10 7.09 5.67 11.26
C LEU A 10 7.44 5.69 9.75
N LEU A 11 8.46 4.95 9.36
CA LEU A 11 8.92 4.84 7.96
C LEU A 11 8.50 3.52 7.30
N GLU A 12 7.82 2.64 8.03
CA GLU A 12 7.32 1.34 7.60
C GLU A 12 5.79 1.22 7.78
N GLY A 13 5.21 0.14 7.31
CA GLY A 13 3.82 -0.30 7.54
C GLY A 13 2.82 0.25 6.54
N SER A 14 2.80 1.55 6.26
CA SER A 14 1.84 2.15 5.31
C SER A 14 2.50 2.64 4.02
N GLY A 15 1.69 2.78 2.96
CA GLY A 15 2.19 3.31 1.68
C GLY A 15 2.75 4.73 1.77
N SER A 16 2.20 5.59 2.66
CA SER A 16 2.72 6.94 2.89
C SER A 16 4.07 6.94 3.60
N ASN A 17 4.27 6.02 4.54
CA ASN A 17 5.51 5.83 5.27
C ASN A 17 6.63 5.38 4.33
N VAL A 18 6.38 4.30 3.58
CA VAL A 18 7.32 3.77 2.57
C VAL A 18 7.65 4.82 1.50
N ALA A 19 6.64 5.56 1.01
CA ALA A 19 6.87 6.61 0.03
C ALA A 19 7.76 7.73 0.58
N THR A 20 7.57 8.14 1.84
CA THR A 20 8.41 9.15 2.47
C THR A 20 9.85 8.66 2.63
N ALA A 21 10.05 7.44 3.13
CA ALA A 21 11.37 6.83 3.26
C ALA A 21 12.12 6.79 1.92
N ARG A 22 11.46 6.30 0.86
CA ARG A 22 12.08 6.18 -0.47
C ARG A 22 12.41 7.53 -1.11
N ILE A 23 11.55 8.53 -0.96
CA ILE A 23 11.80 9.88 -1.48
C ILE A 23 13.01 10.49 -0.79
N VAL A 24 13.12 10.40 0.54
CA VAL A 24 14.23 10.92 1.32
C VAL A 24 15.55 10.19 0.95
N GLU A 25 15.51 8.87 0.82
CA GLU A 25 16.65 8.07 0.35
C GLU A 25 17.17 8.55 -1.02
N VAL A 26 16.25 8.79 -1.98
CA VAL A 26 16.60 9.29 -3.33
C VAL A 26 17.19 10.70 -3.26
N TRP A 27 16.61 11.61 -2.46
CA TRP A 27 17.15 12.95 -2.32
C TRP A 27 18.57 12.93 -1.72
N ARG A 28 18.80 12.12 -0.67
CA ARG A 28 20.15 11.95 -0.11
C ARG A 28 21.12 11.40 -1.16
N ALA A 29 20.74 10.35 -1.89
CA ALA A 29 21.55 9.79 -2.97
C ALA A 29 21.84 10.81 -4.08
N GLY A 30 20.92 11.73 -4.33
CA GLY A 30 21.04 12.84 -5.27
C GLY A 30 21.88 14.03 -4.79
N GLY A 31 22.50 13.96 -3.60
CA GLY A 31 23.38 15.01 -3.08
C GLY A 31 22.65 16.14 -2.33
N HIS A 32 21.41 15.92 -1.91
CA HIS A 32 20.68 16.88 -1.10
C HIS A 32 20.95 16.70 0.40
N ASP A 33 20.82 17.79 1.16
CA ASP A 33 20.92 17.80 2.63
C ASP A 33 19.50 17.78 3.20
N VAL A 34 19.10 16.62 3.76
CA VAL A 34 17.73 16.36 4.21
C VAL A 34 17.65 16.32 5.73
N LEU A 35 16.77 17.11 6.30
CA LEU A 35 16.32 16.97 7.68
C LEU A 35 14.94 16.32 7.69
N LEU A 36 14.86 15.09 8.22
CA LEU A 36 13.62 14.33 8.35
C LEU A 36 13.10 14.41 9.78
N VAL A 37 11.90 14.95 9.95
CA VAL A 37 11.19 15.03 11.23
C VAL A 37 10.09 13.98 11.23
N CYS A 38 10.25 12.88 11.98
CA CYS A 38 9.29 11.76 12.02
C CYS A 38 9.40 10.97 13.34
N GLN A 39 8.53 9.97 13.51
CA GLN A 39 8.44 9.17 14.74
C GLN A 39 9.19 7.83 14.66
N GLU A 40 10.08 7.64 13.68
CA GLU A 40 10.86 6.40 13.56
C GLU A 40 11.66 6.12 14.83
N ARG A 41 11.56 4.88 15.34
CA ARG A 41 12.19 4.43 16.59
C ARG A 41 13.53 3.74 16.37
N HIS A 42 13.72 3.18 15.16
CA HIS A 42 14.88 2.37 14.79
C HIS A 42 15.61 2.95 13.55
N PRO A 43 16.09 4.21 13.62
CA PRO A 43 16.77 4.86 12.49
C PRO A 43 18.03 4.11 12.06
N GLU A 44 18.66 3.32 12.94
CA GLU A 44 19.81 2.48 12.63
C GLU A 44 19.54 1.37 11.60
N ARG A 45 18.27 1.03 11.37
CA ARG A 45 17.84 0.06 10.34
C ARG A 45 17.91 0.64 8.92
N TYR A 46 18.05 1.96 8.80
CA TYR A 46 18.06 2.68 7.52
C TYR A 46 19.45 3.20 7.17
N PRO A 47 20.21 2.51 6.29
CA PRO A 47 21.58 2.94 5.94
C PRO A 47 21.68 4.32 5.29
N TRP A 48 20.55 4.87 4.82
CA TRP A 48 20.48 6.21 4.24
C TRP A 48 20.22 7.31 5.28
N ILE A 49 20.03 7.00 6.55
CA ILE A 49 20.03 7.96 7.66
C ILE A 49 21.45 8.05 8.22
N ASP A 50 22.05 9.23 8.19
CA ASP A 50 23.43 9.44 8.63
C ASP A 50 23.57 9.64 10.13
N ALA A 51 22.53 10.24 10.73
CA ALA A 51 22.50 10.52 12.16
C ALA A 51 21.05 10.77 12.62
N TRP A 52 20.81 10.66 13.92
CA TRP A 52 19.49 10.98 14.49
C TRP A 52 19.62 11.65 15.87
N GLY A 53 18.53 12.29 16.29
CA GLY A 53 18.38 12.89 17.60
C GLY A 53 16.92 13.01 18.00
N VAL A 54 16.67 13.35 19.25
CA VAL A 54 15.35 13.66 19.79
C VAL A 54 15.21 15.16 19.89
N LEU A 55 14.05 15.69 19.51
CA LEU A 55 13.70 17.09 19.60
C LEU A 55 12.66 17.29 20.71
N ASP A 56 13.12 17.76 21.86
CA ASP A 56 12.26 18.14 22.98
C ASP A 56 12.08 19.68 22.97
N ARG A 57 10.90 20.12 22.58
CA ARG A 57 10.56 21.54 22.36
C ARG A 57 11.56 22.22 21.41
N ASP A 58 12.42 23.13 21.99
CA ASP A 58 13.41 23.89 21.22
C ASP A 58 14.83 23.29 21.34
N ASP A 59 15.00 22.22 22.12
CA ASP A 59 16.31 21.61 22.37
C ASP A 59 16.45 20.30 21.60
N VAL A 60 17.52 20.20 20.81
CA VAL A 60 17.91 18.98 20.10
C VAL A 60 18.84 18.21 21.01
N SER A 61 18.47 16.98 21.39
CA SER A 61 19.39 16.08 22.08
C SER A 61 20.67 15.87 21.27
N THR A 62 21.68 15.32 21.90
CA THR A 62 22.92 14.93 21.21
C THR A 62 22.57 14.12 19.96
N ILE A 63 23.06 14.59 18.80
CA ILE A 63 22.90 13.90 17.53
C ILE A 63 23.85 12.70 17.51
N GLU A 64 23.31 11.52 17.39
CA GLU A 64 24.03 10.25 17.34
C GLU A 64 24.29 9.85 15.89
N PRO A 65 25.53 9.53 15.49
CA PRO A 65 25.81 9.02 14.16
C PRO A 65 25.25 7.61 13.97
N ASN A 66 24.77 7.31 12.77
CA ASN A 66 24.33 5.96 12.43
C ASN A 66 25.54 5.07 12.10
N PRO A 67 25.84 4.02 12.88
CA PRO A 67 26.97 3.12 12.61
C PRO A 67 26.79 2.32 11.30
N ASN A 68 25.56 2.23 10.80
CA ASN A 68 25.20 1.49 9.58
C ASN A 68 25.05 2.41 8.36
N ALA A 69 25.37 3.71 8.48
CA ALA A 69 25.22 4.65 7.38
C ALA A 69 26.08 4.26 6.16
N SER A 70 25.44 4.28 4.99
CA SER A 70 26.13 4.08 3.71
C SER A 70 26.70 5.40 3.18
N ASP A 71 27.76 5.34 2.38
CA ASP A 71 28.28 6.51 1.70
C ASP A 71 27.29 7.04 0.64
N ALA A 72 27.09 8.35 0.62
CA ALA A 72 26.33 9.05 -0.42
C ALA A 72 26.79 10.50 -0.54
N PRO A 73 26.53 11.17 -1.68
CA PRO A 73 26.90 12.59 -1.88
C PRO A 73 26.13 13.55 -0.99
N GLY A 74 24.90 13.20 -0.59
CA GLY A 74 24.06 13.98 0.30
C GLY A 74 24.08 13.49 1.74
N ARG A 75 23.27 14.15 2.57
CA ARG A 75 23.15 13.84 3.99
C ARG A 75 21.68 13.76 4.42
N CYS A 76 21.35 12.83 5.32
CA CYS A 76 20.06 12.75 5.98
C CYS A 76 20.24 12.69 7.50
N VAL A 77 19.64 13.65 8.21
CA VAL A 77 19.52 13.63 9.68
C VAL A 77 18.06 13.44 10.04
N LEU A 78 17.77 12.51 10.95
CA LEU A 78 16.44 12.31 11.49
C LEU A 78 16.31 13.00 12.85
N LEU A 79 15.27 13.79 13.05
CA LEU A 79 14.86 14.30 14.36
C LEU A 79 13.49 13.74 14.73
N ARG A 80 13.40 13.15 15.91
CA ARG A 80 12.15 12.63 16.46
C ARG A 80 11.57 13.62 17.46
N PRO A 81 10.43 14.27 17.15
CA PRO A 81 9.73 15.14 18.10
C PRO A 81 9.19 14.36 19.30
N GLU A 82 9.33 14.91 20.49
CA GLU A 82 8.65 14.44 21.68
C GLU A 82 7.18 14.90 21.64
N ILE A 83 6.27 13.98 21.31
CA ILE A 83 4.82 14.23 21.19
C ILE A 83 3.99 13.62 22.33
N GLY A 84 4.65 13.01 23.31
CA GLY A 84 4.00 12.23 24.38
C GLY A 84 3.72 10.79 23.96
N THR A 85 2.73 10.15 24.61
CA THR A 85 2.40 8.74 24.41
C THR A 85 1.35 8.49 23.33
N LEU A 86 0.59 9.54 22.94
CA LEU A 86 -0.48 9.45 21.96
C LEU A 86 0.06 9.61 20.52
N LEU A 87 -0.21 8.61 19.69
CA LEU A 87 -0.03 8.69 18.25
C LEU A 87 -1.38 8.70 17.53
N PRO A 88 -1.82 9.84 16.98
CA PRO A 88 -2.99 9.89 16.13
C PRO A 88 -2.75 9.22 14.78
N VAL A 89 -3.71 8.39 14.34
CA VAL A 89 -3.61 7.64 13.08
C VAL A 89 -4.89 7.78 12.25
N PHE A 90 -4.85 7.40 10.98
CA PHE A 90 -6.04 7.32 10.12
C PHE A 90 -6.67 5.93 10.17
N VAL A 91 -5.84 4.90 10.28
CA VAL A 91 -6.24 3.50 10.41
C VAL A 91 -5.45 2.92 11.57
N VAL A 92 -6.14 2.22 12.47
CA VAL A 92 -5.49 1.52 13.58
C VAL A 92 -4.68 0.36 13.02
N ASP A 93 -3.42 0.31 13.40
CA ASP A 93 -2.46 -0.72 13.06
C ASP A 93 -1.46 -0.82 14.22
N HIS A 94 -0.52 -1.76 14.17
CA HIS A 94 0.55 -1.81 15.16
C HIS A 94 1.59 -0.73 14.85
N TYR A 95 1.87 0.14 15.85
CA TYR A 95 2.91 1.18 15.77
C TYR A 95 3.90 0.99 16.90
N GLU A 96 5.08 0.47 16.55
CA GLU A 96 6.13 0.16 17.51
C GLU A 96 6.51 1.38 18.38
N GLY A 97 6.53 1.18 19.70
CA GLY A 97 6.90 2.22 20.67
C GLY A 97 5.80 3.22 21.04
N PHE A 98 4.55 2.96 20.65
CA PHE A 98 3.38 3.73 21.09
C PHE A 98 2.38 2.85 21.82
N GLU A 99 1.99 3.27 23.04
CA GLU A 99 1.00 2.56 23.85
C GLU A 99 -0.43 3.07 23.59
N ASP A 100 -0.58 4.33 23.17
CA ASP A 100 -1.86 4.98 22.92
C ASP A 100 -1.95 5.36 21.42
N VAL A 101 -2.49 4.44 20.62
CA VAL A 101 -2.69 4.63 19.17
C VAL A 101 -4.20 4.77 18.94
N ARG A 102 -4.63 5.95 18.47
CA ARG A 102 -6.06 6.23 18.26
C ARG A 102 -6.34 6.92 16.91
N PRO A 103 -7.49 6.59 16.28
CA PRO A 103 -7.94 7.32 15.10
C PRO A 103 -8.09 8.82 15.37
N PHE A 104 -7.74 9.66 14.41
CA PHE A 104 -7.98 11.11 14.52
C PHE A 104 -9.44 11.43 14.90
N VAL A 105 -10.39 10.66 14.35
CA VAL A 105 -11.83 10.90 14.58
C VAL A 105 -12.26 10.71 16.03
N ASP A 106 -11.48 9.98 16.84
CA ASP A 106 -11.78 9.65 18.23
C ASP A 106 -11.06 10.56 19.24
N LEU A 107 -10.22 11.50 18.77
CA LEU A 107 -9.49 12.41 19.64
C LEU A 107 -10.40 13.47 20.26
N ALA A 108 -10.16 13.81 21.53
CA ALA A 108 -10.70 15.00 22.14
C ALA A 108 -9.99 16.26 21.58
N GLU A 109 -10.62 17.43 21.73
CA GLU A 109 -10.10 18.68 21.16
C GLU A 109 -8.77 19.09 21.81
N ASP A 110 -8.63 18.93 23.11
CA ASP A 110 -7.43 19.26 23.87
C ASP A 110 -6.27 18.30 23.58
N GLU A 111 -6.55 17.04 23.31
CA GLU A 111 -5.56 16.05 22.85
C GLU A 111 -5.02 16.42 21.47
N LEU A 112 -5.93 16.73 20.54
CA LEU A 112 -5.55 17.16 19.18
C LEU A 112 -4.69 18.45 19.24
N GLU A 113 -5.10 19.46 20.03
CA GLU A 113 -4.37 20.72 20.13
C GLU A 113 -3.01 20.52 20.81
N THR A 114 -2.90 19.62 21.79
CA THR A 114 -1.63 19.27 22.43
C THR A 114 -0.67 18.62 21.43
N TYR A 115 -1.17 17.65 20.65
CA TYR A 115 -0.39 17.00 19.58
C TYR A 115 0.06 18.00 18.51
N LEU A 116 -0.86 18.87 18.05
CA LEU A 116 -0.53 19.88 17.04
C LEU A 116 0.54 20.86 17.55
N ARG A 117 0.38 21.35 18.79
CA ARG A 117 1.34 22.30 19.40
C ARG A 117 2.74 21.70 19.48
N ALA A 118 2.90 20.45 19.97
CA ALA A 118 4.20 19.79 20.07
C ALA A 118 4.89 19.70 18.68
N ASN A 119 4.14 19.30 17.66
CA ASN A 119 4.68 19.21 16.29
C ASN A 119 4.95 20.57 15.65
N VAL A 120 4.15 21.61 15.95
CA VAL A 120 4.39 23.01 15.49
C VAL A 120 5.67 23.57 16.08
N GLU A 121 5.90 23.37 17.37
CA GLU A 121 7.14 23.79 18.05
C GLU A 121 8.35 23.07 17.46
N ALA A 122 8.25 21.74 17.32
CA ALA A 122 9.31 20.92 16.74
C ALA A 122 9.66 21.31 15.29
N LEU A 123 8.66 21.49 14.42
CA LEU A 123 8.90 21.87 13.02
C LEU A 123 9.49 23.28 12.91
N ARG A 124 9.08 24.20 13.77
CA ARG A 124 9.64 25.55 13.83
C ARG A 124 11.12 25.53 14.24
N ALA A 125 11.47 24.77 15.28
CA ALA A 125 12.85 24.61 15.73
C ALA A 125 13.72 23.94 14.65
N ALA A 126 13.23 22.87 14.03
CA ALA A 126 13.90 22.19 12.93
C ALA A 126 14.16 23.13 11.74
N ALA A 127 13.17 23.94 11.34
CA ALA A 127 13.30 24.88 10.25
C ALA A 127 14.32 26.00 10.58
N ALA A 128 14.31 26.52 11.80
CA ALA A 128 15.27 27.53 12.25
C ALA A 128 16.71 27.03 12.23
N ALA A 129 16.95 25.78 12.66
CA ALA A 129 18.27 25.16 12.68
C ALA A 129 18.76 24.77 11.28
N HIS A 130 17.92 24.12 10.47
CA HIS A 130 18.29 23.61 9.16
C HIS A 130 18.30 24.68 8.05
N ARG A 131 17.46 25.73 8.19
CA ARG A 131 17.26 26.78 7.17
C ARG A 131 17.00 26.16 5.79
N PRO A 132 15.91 25.43 5.64
CA PRO A 132 15.63 24.70 4.41
C PRO A 132 15.37 25.63 3.23
N ASP A 133 15.76 25.21 2.03
CA ASP A 133 15.40 25.85 0.77
C ASP A 133 13.96 25.45 0.38
N VAL A 134 13.51 24.24 0.80
CA VAL A 134 12.16 23.70 0.59
C VAL A 134 11.71 22.85 1.78
N THR A 135 10.42 22.94 2.13
CA THR A 135 9.80 22.11 3.17
C THR A 135 8.61 21.32 2.62
N PHE A 136 8.58 20.03 2.91
CA PHE A 136 7.46 19.15 2.62
C PHE A 136 6.79 18.72 3.93
N VAL A 137 5.45 18.75 3.96
CA VAL A 137 4.66 18.24 5.09
C VAL A 137 3.73 17.14 4.61
N GLY A 138 3.72 16.01 5.32
CA GLY A 138 2.91 14.85 5.01
C GLY A 138 1.47 14.99 5.49
N HIS A 139 0.52 14.61 4.64
CA HIS A 139 -0.94 14.60 4.82
C HIS A 139 -1.60 15.99 4.88
N GLY A 140 -2.83 16.04 4.35
CA GLY A 140 -3.68 17.25 4.39
C GLY A 140 -4.04 17.67 5.82
N ILE A 141 -4.12 16.69 6.73
CA ILE A 141 -4.06 16.86 8.18
C ILE A 141 -3.14 15.79 8.76
N PRO A 142 -2.48 16.04 9.87
CA PRO A 142 -2.29 17.33 10.55
C PRO A 142 -1.19 18.17 9.86
N GLY A 143 -0.40 17.55 8.96
CA GLY A 143 0.84 18.13 8.41
C GLY A 143 0.66 19.51 7.76
N ALA A 144 -0.39 19.70 6.94
CA ALA A 144 -0.61 21.01 6.30
C ALA A 144 -0.89 22.11 7.34
N ALA A 145 -1.67 21.83 8.38
CA ALA A 145 -1.93 22.79 9.46
C ALA A 145 -0.68 23.05 10.31
N ILE A 146 0.13 22.00 10.58
CA ILE A 146 1.42 22.14 11.26
C ILE A 146 2.35 23.02 10.43
N GLY A 147 2.45 22.81 9.12
CA GLY A 147 3.22 23.64 8.20
C GLY A 147 2.79 25.10 8.25
N ARG A 148 1.48 25.36 8.18
CA ARG A 148 0.91 26.71 8.27
C ARG A 148 1.26 27.43 9.56
N ARG A 149 1.07 26.73 10.70
CA ARG A 149 1.29 27.31 12.04
C ARG A 149 2.77 27.48 12.39
N SER A 150 3.66 26.67 11.78
CA SER A 150 5.10 26.71 12.03
C SER A 150 5.83 27.69 11.15
N LEU A 151 5.53 27.70 9.84
CA LEU A 151 6.34 28.34 8.79
C LEU A 151 5.64 29.54 8.14
N GLY A 152 4.33 29.62 8.21
CA GLY A 152 3.54 30.64 7.52
C GLY A 152 3.06 30.20 6.13
N ALA A 153 2.31 31.09 5.46
CA ALA A 153 1.78 30.83 4.12
C ALA A 153 2.89 30.85 3.06
N GLY A 154 2.76 30.01 2.03
CA GLY A 154 3.67 29.95 0.88
C GLY A 154 5.05 29.33 1.20
N SER A 155 5.24 28.74 2.39
CA SER A 155 6.56 28.29 2.84
C SER A 155 6.72 26.76 2.86
N TYR A 156 5.73 26.00 2.40
CA TYR A 156 5.77 24.54 2.40
C TYR A 156 4.91 23.95 1.29
N VAL A 157 5.26 22.76 0.88
CA VAL A 157 4.47 21.87 0.00
C VAL A 157 3.74 20.85 0.86
N ALA A 158 2.42 20.76 0.72
CA ALA A 158 1.61 19.76 1.42
C ALA A 158 1.37 18.53 0.52
N LYS A 159 1.66 17.34 1.04
CA LYS A 159 1.39 16.06 0.35
C LYS A 159 0.12 15.46 0.94
N ILE A 160 -0.92 15.25 0.12
CA ILE A 160 -2.11 14.51 0.52
C ILE A 160 -1.97 13.02 0.21
N HIS A 161 -2.69 12.21 0.99
CA HIS A 161 -2.84 10.79 0.80
C HIS A 161 -4.32 10.42 0.84
N GLY A 162 -4.72 9.21 0.49
CA GLY A 162 -6.14 8.84 0.47
C GLY A 162 -6.76 8.72 1.87
N SER A 163 -5.98 8.22 2.84
CA SER A 163 -6.43 7.98 4.21
C SER A 163 -6.82 9.24 4.96
N ASP A 164 -6.07 10.32 4.81
CA ASP A 164 -6.36 11.62 5.43
C ASP A 164 -7.69 12.20 4.93
N LEU A 165 -7.96 12.07 3.62
CA LEU A 165 -9.19 12.55 3.01
C LEU A 165 -10.40 11.75 3.49
N GLU A 166 -10.33 10.42 3.44
CA GLU A 166 -11.50 9.56 3.66
C GLU A 166 -11.79 9.31 5.14
N TYR A 167 -10.76 9.10 5.97
CA TYR A 167 -10.96 8.69 7.35
C TYR A 167 -10.97 9.84 8.38
N ALA A 168 -10.58 11.04 8.00
CA ALA A 168 -10.61 12.18 8.91
C ALA A 168 -11.26 13.43 8.31
N ILE A 169 -10.82 13.92 7.16
CA ILE A 169 -11.29 15.19 6.59
C ILE A 169 -12.76 15.07 6.16
N ARG A 170 -13.14 14.01 5.44
CA ARG A 170 -14.51 13.79 4.98
C ARG A 170 -15.52 13.63 6.11
N PRO A 171 -15.30 12.77 7.13
CA PRO A 171 -16.33 12.51 8.15
C PRO A 171 -16.52 13.67 9.13
N GLN A 172 -15.49 14.49 9.44
CA GLN A 172 -15.60 15.48 10.50
C GLN A 172 -15.33 16.92 10.06
N ALA A 173 -16.25 17.84 10.40
CA ALA A 173 -16.16 19.26 10.04
C ALA A 173 -14.92 19.95 10.63
N ARG A 174 -14.48 19.59 11.85
CA ARG A 174 -13.28 20.13 12.47
C ARG A 174 -12.03 19.88 11.63
N TYR A 175 -11.90 18.67 11.06
CA TYR A 175 -10.77 18.33 10.20
C TYR A 175 -10.86 18.96 8.81
N ARG A 176 -12.05 19.21 8.28
CA ARG A 176 -12.20 20.04 7.07
C ARG A 176 -11.71 21.48 7.31
N THR A 177 -12.00 22.03 8.49
CA THR A 177 -11.52 23.37 8.88
C THR A 177 -9.99 23.40 9.01
N LEU A 178 -9.43 22.38 9.68
CA LEU A 178 -7.98 22.24 9.85
C LEU A 178 -7.26 22.03 8.51
N ALA A 179 -7.81 21.18 7.65
CA ALA A 179 -7.29 20.98 6.28
C ALA A 179 -7.32 22.24 5.46
N ARG A 180 -8.42 23.02 5.52
CA ARG A 180 -8.53 24.31 4.85
C ARG A 180 -7.44 25.26 5.29
N GLU A 181 -7.25 25.44 6.61
CA GLU A 181 -6.20 26.31 7.18
C GLU A 181 -4.83 26.03 6.57
N GLY A 182 -4.48 24.75 6.43
CA GLY A 182 -3.17 24.33 5.94
C GLY A 182 -3.06 24.29 4.42
N LEU A 183 -4.03 23.68 3.73
CA LEU A 183 -3.94 23.44 2.29
C LEU A 183 -4.09 24.72 1.45
N GLU A 184 -4.96 25.66 1.87
CA GLU A 184 -5.08 26.97 1.19
C GLU A 184 -3.80 27.81 1.28
N ALA A 185 -3.06 27.63 2.37
CA ALA A 185 -1.84 28.38 2.62
C ALA A 185 -0.56 27.71 2.09
N ALA A 186 -0.66 26.49 1.57
CA ALA A 186 0.49 25.78 1.02
C ALA A 186 0.96 26.40 -0.30
N LEU A 187 2.27 26.40 -0.54
CA LEU A 187 2.88 26.75 -1.82
C LEU A 187 2.33 25.87 -2.94
N ALA A 188 2.28 24.56 -2.70
CA ALA A 188 1.63 23.59 -3.56
C ALA A 188 0.98 22.48 -2.73
N VAL A 189 -0.10 21.90 -3.26
CA VAL A 189 -0.74 20.70 -2.74
C VAL A 189 -0.48 19.56 -3.72
N VAL A 190 0.22 18.54 -3.27
CA VAL A 190 0.63 17.42 -4.09
C VAL A 190 -0.20 16.18 -3.75
N GLY A 191 -0.81 15.58 -4.76
CA GLY A 191 -1.55 14.31 -4.63
C GLY A 191 -1.00 13.23 -5.54
N PRO A 192 -1.18 11.95 -5.17
CA PRO A 192 -0.64 10.81 -5.91
C PRO A 192 -1.36 10.54 -7.25
N SER A 193 -2.57 11.07 -7.43
CA SER A 193 -3.39 10.93 -8.63
C SER A 193 -4.28 12.16 -8.83
N ALA A 194 -4.79 12.34 -10.04
CA ALA A 194 -5.76 13.41 -10.34
C ALA A 194 -7.06 13.20 -9.54
N GLU A 195 -7.48 11.96 -9.37
CA GLU A 195 -8.66 11.59 -8.59
C GLU A 195 -8.51 11.95 -7.10
N SER A 196 -7.34 11.69 -6.50
CA SER A 196 -7.04 12.09 -5.12
C SER A 196 -7.13 13.61 -4.96
N LEU A 197 -6.60 14.36 -5.92
CA LEU A 197 -6.68 15.83 -5.91
C LEU A 197 -8.11 16.31 -6.13
N ARG A 198 -8.88 15.69 -7.04
CA ARG A 198 -10.30 16.00 -7.23
C ARG A 198 -11.08 15.84 -5.91
N ARG A 199 -10.87 14.74 -5.19
CA ARG A 199 -11.50 14.51 -3.87
C ARG A 199 -11.05 15.54 -2.84
N CYS A 200 -9.79 15.94 -2.87
CA CYS A 200 -9.27 17.01 -2.02
C CYS A 200 -9.97 18.34 -2.32
N VAL A 201 -10.08 18.72 -3.59
CA VAL A 201 -10.75 19.96 -4.05
C VAL A 201 -12.24 19.94 -3.70
N GLU A 202 -12.92 18.82 -3.74
CA GLU A 202 -14.32 18.69 -3.28
C GLU A 202 -14.46 19.05 -1.80
N LEU A 203 -13.48 18.68 -0.97
CA LEU A 203 -13.48 18.94 0.47
C LEU A 203 -12.94 20.32 0.82
N VAL A 204 -11.96 20.83 0.04
CA VAL A 204 -11.27 22.11 0.21
C VAL A 204 -11.10 22.77 -1.16
N PRO A 205 -12.14 23.45 -1.69
CA PRO A 205 -12.19 23.97 -3.06
C PRO A 205 -11.05 24.94 -3.42
N GLN A 206 -10.51 25.65 -2.44
CA GLN A 206 -9.48 26.66 -2.63
C GLN A 206 -8.12 26.09 -3.07
N THR A 207 -7.94 24.76 -2.95
CA THR A 207 -6.70 24.08 -3.40
C THR A 207 -6.59 23.92 -4.91
N THR A 208 -7.59 24.32 -5.69
CA THR A 208 -7.63 24.12 -7.15
C THR A 208 -6.44 24.76 -7.88
N SER A 209 -5.98 25.93 -7.44
CA SER A 209 -4.93 26.69 -8.14
C SER A 209 -3.52 26.15 -7.90
N ASN A 210 -3.26 25.54 -6.73
CA ASN A 210 -1.94 25.05 -6.32
C ASN A 210 -1.81 23.53 -6.32
N ALA A 211 -2.83 22.79 -6.81
CA ALA A 211 -2.82 21.33 -6.88
C ALA A 211 -1.89 20.81 -7.99
N ARG A 212 -1.08 19.80 -7.67
CA ARG A 212 -0.13 19.15 -8.61
C ARG A 212 -0.18 17.63 -8.44
N VAL A 213 -0.27 16.89 -9.55
CA VAL A 213 -0.21 15.42 -9.54
C VAL A 213 1.25 14.97 -9.54
N VAL A 214 1.62 14.23 -8.51
CA VAL A 214 2.93 13.58 -8.42
C VAL A 214 2.72 12.11 -8.01
N PRO A 215 2.68 11.19 -8.99
CA PRO A 215 2.54 9.76 -8.71
C PRO A 215 3.69 9.23 -7.84
N PRO A 216 3.43 8.28 -6.95
CA PRO A 216 4.48 7.58 -6.23
C PRO A 216 5.34 6.76 -7.19
N GLY A 217 6.56 6.44 -6.74
CA GLY A 217 7.49 5.62 -7.50
C GLY A 217 7.42 4.14 -7.16
N VAL A 218 8.05 3.33 -8.01
CA VAL A 218 8.33 1.91 -7.80
C VAL A 218 9.84 1.72 -7.79
N ASN A 219 10.34 0.83 -6.94
CA ASN A 219 11.74 0.42 -6.97
C ASN A 219 11.96 -0.60 -8.11
N VAL A 220 12.21 -0.11 -9.31
CA VAL A 220 12.36 -0.94 -10.52
C VAL A 220 13.64 -1.80 -10.55
N ALA A 221 14.59 -1.55 -9.65
CA ALA A 221 15.72 -2.45 -9.46
C ALA A 221 15.30 -3.76 -8.77
N THR A 222 14.31 -3.66 -7.90
CA THR A 222 13.76 -4.78 -7.13
C THR A 222 12.54 -5.41 -7.84
N PHE A 223 11.56 -4.59 -8.22
CA PHE A 223 10.39 -5.02 -8.98
C PHE A 223 10.72 -5.00 -10.47
N ARG A 224 11.11 -6.14 -11.00
CA ARG A 224 11.49 -6.32 -12.42
C ARG A 224 11.10 -7.69 -12.93
N PRO A 225 10.88 -7.87 -14.23
CA PRO A 225 10.62 -9.17 -14.83
C PRO A 225 11.75 -10.17 -14.53
N ARG A 226 11.36 -11.38 -14.17
CA ARG A 226 12.27 -12.50 -13.85
C ARG A 226 11.68 -13.80 -14.35
N PRO A 227 12.49 -14.82 -14.68
CA PRO A 227 11.99 -16.16 -14.97
C PRO A 227 11.21 -16.70 -13.75
N ARG A 228 9.94 -17.10 -13.96
CA ARG A 228 9.01 -17.55 -12.91
C ARG A 228 9.63 -18.57 -11.96
N ALA A 229 10.16 -19.66 -12.50
CA ALA A 229 10.70 -20.75 -11.68
C ALA A 229 11.89 -20.32 -10.82
N GLU A 230 12.72 -19.38 -11.31
CA GLU A 230 13.83 -18.80 -10.57
C GLU A 230 13.31 -17.90 -9.44
N ALA A 231 12.40 -16.99 -9.76
CA ALA A 231 11.82 -16.05 -8.81
C ALA A 231 11.14 -16.77 -7.64
N LEU A 232 10.29 -17.78 -7.94
CA LEU A 232 9.60 -18.54 -6.90
C LEU A 232 10.55 -19.43 -6.07
N ARG A 233 11.59 -20.01 -6.69
CA ARG A 233 12.58 -20.80 -5.93
C ARG A 233 13.35 -19.91 -4.95
N GLU A 234 13.79 -18.72 -5.39
CA GLU A 234 14.48 -17.77 -4.51
C GLU A 234 13.59 -17.34 -3.34
N VAL A 235 12.31 -17.04 -3.60
CA VAL A 235 11.34 -16.73 -2.53
C VAL A 235 11.22 -17.90 -1.55
N ALA A 236 11.06 -19.12 -2.05
CA ALA A 236 10.93 -20.30 -1.21
C ALA A 236 12.21 -20.57 -0.37
N ASP A 237 13.39 -20.43 -0.98
CA ASP A 237 14.68 -20.65 -0.30
C ASP A 237 14.92 -19.64 0.83
N ARG A 238 14.51 -18.38 0.62
CA ARG A 238 14.57 -17.35 1.66
C ARG A 238 13.58 -17.58 2.78
N LEU A 239 12.33 -17.97 2.45
CA LEU A 239 11.30 -18.27 3.44
C LEU A 239 11.68 -19.46 4.33
N GLU A 240 12.37 -20.49 3.80
CA GLU A 240 12.87 -21.60 4.60
C GLU A 240 13.90 -21.20 5.66
N GLN A 241 14.58 -20.07 5.44
CA GLN A 241 15.59 -19.51 6.35
C GLN A 241 15.01 -18.44 7.29
N ASP A 242 13.78 -18.00 7.05
CA ASP A 242 13.10 -16.98 7.87
C ASP A 242 12.44 -17.63 9.07
N GLU A 243 13.02 -17.41 10.24
CA GLU A 243 12.50 -17.99 11.50
C GLU A 243 11.13 -17.44 11.88
N SER A 244 10.73 -16.26 11.39
CA SER A 244 9.42 -15.64 11.66
C SER A 244 8.27 -16.49 11.14
N THR A 245 8.48 -17.26 10.08
CA THR A 245 7.45 -18.17 9.50
C THR A 245 6.93 -19.19 10.51
N ARG A 246 7.67 -19.49 11.57
CA ARG A 246 7.26 -20.45 12.63
C ARG A 246 6.05 -19.96 13.41
N ASN A 247 5.81 -18.66 13.45
CA ASN A 247 4.69 -18.04 14.15
C ASN A 247 3.49 -17.81 13.22
N GLY A 248 3.69 -18.00 11.92
CA GLY A 248 2.64 -17.79 10.92
C GLY A 248 1.57 -18.89 10.94
N ARG A 249 0.48 -18.63 10.25
CA ARG A 249 -0.68 -19.54 10.17
C ARG A 249 -0.26 -20.94 9.67
N PRO A 250 -0.48 -22.00 10.47
CA PRO A 250 -0.23 -23.38 10.03
C PRO A 250 -1.39 -23.92 9.18
N SER A 251 -1.10 -24.76 8.19
CA SER A 251 -2.12 -25.42 7.36
C SER A 251 -3.04 -26.38 8.15
N ALA A 252 -2.63 -26.79 9.34
CA ALA A 252 -3.47 -27.60 10.22
C ALA A 252 -4.80 -26.90 10.58
N LEU A 253 -4.84 -25.56 10.58
CA LEU A 253 -6.06 -24.78 10.81
C LEU A 253 -7.10 -24.95 9.68
N ASP A 254 -6.72 -25.39 8.48
CA ASP A 254 -7.66 -25.60 7.38
C ASP A 254 -8.74 -26.64 7.74
N ALA A 255 -8.40 -27.66 8.52
CA ALA A 255 -9.38 -28.63 9.02
C ALA A 255 -10.34 -28.04 10.06
N GLU A 256 -9.92 -26.99 10.78
CA GLU A 256 -10.77 -26.27 11.73
C GLU A 256 -11.69 -25.28 11.00
N VAL A 257 -11.18 -24.60 9.98
CA VAL A 257 -12.01 -23.80 9.05
C VAL A 257 -13.10 -24.66 8.42
N GLU A 258 -12.77 -25.88 7.98
CA GLU A 258 -13.74 -26.83 7.42
C GLU A 258 -14.83 -27.19 8.43
N ARG A 259 -14.46 -27.53 9.66
CA ARG A 259 -15.43 -27.84 10.73
C ARG A 259 -16.32 -26.65 11.08
N ALA A 260 -15.74 -25.45 11.19
CA ALA A 260 -16.48 -24.22 11.47
C ALA A 260 -17.45 -23.87 10.34
N LEU A 261 -17.03 -24.05 9.08
CA LEU A 261 -17.89 -23.87 7.91
C LEU A 261 -19.06 -24.86 7.92
N ASP A 262 -18.80 -26.16 8.16
CA ASP A 262 -19.82 -27.20 8.20
C ASP A 262 -20.85 -26.96 9.33
N ALA A 263 -20.38 -26.47 10.47
CA ALA A 263 -21.22 -26.08 11.61
C ALA A 263 -21.91 -24.71 11.47
N ARG A 264 -21.52 -23.90 10.46
CA ARG A 264 -21.94 -22.47 10.33
C ARG A 264 -21.61 -21.67 11.58
N ASP A 265 -20.43 -21.90 12.15
CA ASP A 265 -19.95 -21.25 13.38
C ASP A 265 -19.02 -20.08 13.04
N ALA A 266 -19.59 -18.87 13.02
CA ALA A 266 -18.88 -17.64 12.75
C ALA A 266 -17.84 -17.32 13.85
N ALA A 267 -18.16 -17.60 15.14
CA ALA A 267 -17.25 -17.31 16.23
C ALA A 267 -15.99 -18.18 16.13
N ALA A 268 -16.15 -19.46 15.78
CA ALA A 268 -15.03 -20.37 15.58
C ALA A 268 -14.09 -19.90 14.44
N ILE A 269 -14.61 -19.32 13.34
CA ILE A 269 -13.75 -18.74 12.29
C ILE A 269 -12.97 -17.54 12.81
N VAL A 270 -13.61 -16.62 13.56
CA VAL A 270 -12.97 -15.43 14.13
C VAL A 270 -11.87 -15.81 15.12
N GLU A 271 -12.11 -16.82 15.99
CA GLU A 271 -11.14 -17.27 16.98
C GLU A 271 -9.85 -17.85 16.36
N LEU A 272 -9.91 -18.37 15.13
CA LEU A 272 -8.72 -18.89 14.45
C LEU A 272 -7.67 -17.80 14.21
N PHE A 273 -8.10 -16.60 13.91
CA PHE A 273 -7.22 -15.46 13.63
C PHE A 273 -6.33 -15.07 14.82
N GLU A 274 -6.79 -15.29 16.05
CA GLU A 274 -6.03 -15.00 17.28
C GLU A 274 -4.92 -16.03 17.57
N ARG A 275 -4.82 -17.11 16.80
CA ARG A 275 -3.96 -18.28 17.08
C ARG A 275 -2.62 -18.26 16.35
N TYR A 276 -2.37 -17.27 15.52
CA TYR A 276 -1.14 -17.12 14.76
C TYR A 276 -0.80 -15.63 14.58
N ASP A 277 0.45 -15.38 14.20
CA ASP A 277 0.89 -14.05 13.85
C ASP A 277 0.54 -13.77 12.37
N GLU A 278 -0.28 -12.75 12.13
CA GLU A 278 -0.68 -12.37 10.77
C GLU A 278 0.39 -11.60 10.02
N ASP A 279 1.29 -10.93 10.74
CA ASP A 279 2.32 -10.04 10.19
C ASP A 279 3.58 -10.80 9.71
N VAL A 280 3.46 -12.11 9.54
CA VAL A 280 4.55 -12.98 9.04
C VAL A 280 4.03 -13.93 7.94
N PRO A 281 4.94 -14.54 7.15
CA PRO A 281 4.54 -15.57 6.18
C PRO A 281 3.91 -16.79 6.86
N GLU A 282 2.98 -17.46 6.17
CA GLU A 282 2.40 -18.71 6.68
C GLU A 282 3.46 -19.81 6.82
N LEU A 283 3.29 -20.72 7.80
CA LEU A 283 4.28 -21.72 8.17
C LEU A 283 4.75 -22.58 6.96
N GLU A 284 3.84 -22.96 6.07
CA GLU A 284 4.14 -23.79 4.90
C GLU A 284 4.27 -22.98 3.59
N ALA A 285 4.38 -21.66 3.66
CA ALA A 285 4.47 -20.78 2.48
C ALA A 285 5.61 -21.19 1.54
N ALA A 286 6.80 -21.48 2.08
CA ALA A 286 7.94 -21.94 1.29
C ALA A 286 7.63 -23.20 0.46
N ALA A 287 7.06 -24.22 1.08
CA ALA A 287 6.72 -25.46 0.42
C ALA A 287 5.64 -25.29 -0.66
N ARG A 288 4.66 -24.41 -0.40
CA ARG A 288 3.58 -24.10 -1.36
C ARG A 288 4.14 -23.35 -2.57
N ILE A 289 4.97 -22.32 -2.35
CA ILE A 289 5.62 -21.55 -3.42
C ILE A 289 6.56 -22.43 -4.23
N ARG A 290 7.31 -23.36 -3.60
CA ARG A 290 8.17 -24.29 -4.30
C ARG A 290 7.38 -25.21 -5.23
N ARG A 291 6.18 -25.67 -4.84
CA ARG A 291 5.29 -26.43 -5.73
C ARG A 291 4.87 -25.61 -6.95
N LEU A 292 4.51 -24.33 -6.76
CA LEU A 292 4.16 -23.42 -7.86
C LEU A 292 5.34 -23.21 -8.84
N ALA A 293 6.59 -23.22 -8.35
CA ALA A 293 7.78 -23.08 -9.20
C ALA A 293 7.95 -24.23 -10.22
N HIS A 294 7.38 -25.39 -9.93
CA HIS A 294 7.44 -26.60 -10.79
C HIS A 294 6.16 -26.80 -11.60
N ARG A 295 5.18 -25.92 -11.49
CA ARG A 295 3.91 -26.04 -12.20
C ARG A 295 3.98 -25.47 -13.59
N ASP A 296 3.39 -26.17 -14.55
CA ASP A 296 3.08 -25.65 -15.88
C ASP A 296 1.76 -24.84 -15.85
N GLY A 297 1.59 -23.95 -16.84
CA GLY A 297 0.40 -23.13 -16.96
C GLY A 297 0.50 -21.75 -16.28
N PRO A 298 -0.51 -20.91 -16.45
CA PRO A 298 -0.50 -19.53 -15.93
C PRO A 298 -0.74 -19.48 -14.41
N ILE A 299 -0.22 -18.39 -13.81
CA ILE A 299 -0.50 -18.01 -12.43
C ILE A 299 -1.29 -16.70 -12.46
N VAL A 300 -2.49 -16.71 -11.87
CA VAL A 300 -3.28 -15.52 -11.59
C VAL A 300 -3.12 -15.20 -10.11
N GLY A 301 -2.74 -13.97 -9.77
CA GLY A 301 -2.39 -13.67 -8.39
C GLY A 301 -3.02 -12.39 -7.86
N TYR A 302 -3.05 -12.32 -6.54
CA TYR A 302 -3.43 -11.16 -5.74
C TYR A 302 -2.30 -10.84 -4.76
N LEU A 303 -2.05 -9.54 -4.50
CA LEU A 303 -1.17 -9.09 -3.44
C LEU A 303 -1.82 -7.89 -2.72
N GLY A 304 -1.97 -8.01 -1.41
CA GLY A 304 -2.53 -6.94 -0.57
C GLY A 304 -3.10 -7.42 0.77
N LYS A 305 -3.62 -6.49 1.58
CA LYS A 305 -4.30 -6.83 2.83
C LYS A 305 -5.55 -7.67 2.54
N LEU A 306 -5.79 -8.69 3.36
CA LEU A 306 -6.98 -9.55 3.30
C LEU A 306 -8.06 -8.94 4.21
N ILE A 307 -8.73 -7.92 3.71
CA ILE A 307 -9.81 -7.18 4.38
C ILE A 307 -10.93 -6.91 3.36
N PRO A 308 -12.20 -6.73 3.80
CA PRO A 308 -13.34 -6.59 2.89
C PRO A 308 -13.16 -5.50 1.83
N GLN A 309 -12.51 -4.39 2.20
CA GLN A 309 -12.32 -3.24 1.31
C GLN A 309 -11.41 -3.52 0.12
N LYS A 310 -10.63 -4.60 0.16
CA LYS A 310 -9.71 -5.00 -0.92
C LYS A 310 -10.32 -5.95 -1.94
N GLY A 311 -11.55 -6.44 -1.70
CA GLY A 311 -12.33 -7.20 -2.68
C GLY A 311 -11.74 -8.55 -3.07
N VAL A 312 -10.99 -9.21 -2.17
CA VAL A 312 -10.31 -10.47 -2.46
C VAL A 312 -11.31 -11.59 -2.78
N GLU A 313 -12.50 -11.52 -2.20
CA GLU A 313 -13.62 -12.42 -2.48
C GLU A 313 -14.01 -12.42 -3.96
N LEU A 314 -14.00 -11.26 -4.65
CA LEU A 314 -14.26 -11.17 -6.09
C LEU A 314 -13.24 -11.98 -6.90
N PHE A 315 -11.97 -11.96 -6.47
CA PHE A 315 -10.93 -12.78 -7.10
C PHE A 315 -11.20 -14.28 -6.89
N LEU A 316 -11.53 -14.69 -5.66
CA LEU A 316 -11.81 -16.11 -5.37
C LEU A 316 -13.05 -16.60 -6.13
N GLU A 317 -14.13 -15.80 -6.21
CA GLU A 317 -15.34 -16.12 -6.96
C GLU A 317 -15.10 -16.22 -8.48
N ALA A 318 -14.15 -15.46 -9.00
CA ALA A 318 -13.79 -15.50 -10.42
C ALA A 318 -13.06 -16.81 -10.80
N LEU A 319 -12.27 -17.41 -9.90
CA LEU A 319 -11.42 -18.55 -10.20
C LEU A 319 -12.17 -19.75 -10.80
N PRO A 320 -13.33 -20.22 -10.25
CA PRO A 320 -14.07 -21.33 -10.81
C PRO A 320 -14.61 -21.10 -12.21
N ALA A 321 -14.83 -19.84 -12.58
CA ALA A 321 -15.42 -19.43 -13.86
C ALA A 321 -14.39 -19.20 -14.98
N LEU A 322 -13.09 -19.20 -14.68
CA LEU A 322 -12.04 -19.04 -15.68
C LEU A 322 -12.07 -20.19 -16.70
N ARG A 323 -11.96 -19.85 -17.97
CA ARG A 323 -11.87 -20.83 -19.07
C ARG A 323 -10.50 -21.50 -19.13
N HIS A 324 -9.47 -20.77 -18.66
CA HIS A 324 -8.10 -21.28 -18.61
C HIS A 324 -7.81 -21.91 -17.24
N GLU A 325 -7.20 -23.08 -17.26
CA GLU A 325 -6.67 -23.67 -16.04
C GLU A 325 -5.48 -22.85 -15.55
N ALA A 326 -5.62 -22.22 -14.40
CA ALA A 326 -4.60 -21.36 -13.79
C ALA A 326 -4.39 -21.73 -12.32
N ALA A 327 -3.16 -21.60 -11.83
CA ALA A 327 -2.92 -21.58 -10.40
C ALA A 327 -3.31 -20.22 -9.84
N ALA A 328 -3.81 -20.18 -8.61
CA ALA A 328 -4.11 -18.95 -7.90
C ALA A 328 -3.10 -18.72 -6.78
N LEU A 329 -2.49 -17.51 -6.75
CA LEU A 329 -1.53 -17.11 -5.73
C LEU A 329 -2.07 -15.89 -4.98
N VAL A 330 -2.41 -16.07 -3.69
CA VAL A 330 -2.85 -15.01 -2.80
C VAL A 330 -1.73 -14.68 -1.82
N VAL A 331 -1.14 -13.51 -2.01
CA VAL A 331 -0.10 -12.95 -1.14
C VAL A 331 -0.75 -11.88 -0.27
N GLY A 332 -0.86 -12.13 1.03
CA GLY A 332 -1.48 -11.15 1.90
C GLY A 332 -1.86 -11.68 3.27
N PHE A 333 -2.21 -10.75 4.13
CA PHE A 333 -2.56 -10.94 5.53
C PHE A 333 -3.74 -10.04 5.91
N GLY A 334 -4.41 -10.35 7.02
CA GLY A 334 -5.52 -9.55 7.54
C GLY A 334 -6.68 -10.41 8.03
N SER A 335 -7.66 -9.74 8.64
CA SER A 335 -8.79 -10.33 9.36
C SER A 335 -9.63 -11.33 8.57
N ASP A 336 -9.63 -11.23 7.24
CA ASP A 336 -10.46 -12.09 6.40
C ASP A 336 -9.77 -13.39 5.98
N ARG A 337 -8.52 -13.64 6.43
CA ARG A 337 -7.76 -14.80 5.97
C ARG A 337 -8.50 -16.13 6.11
N ASP A 338 -9.12 -16.40 7.25
CA ASP A 338 -9.83 -17.64 7.50
C ASP A 338 -11.24 -17.66 6.89
N TRP A 339 -11.89 -16.51 6.79
CA TRP A 339 -13.12 -16.33 6.01
C TRP A 339 -12.92 -16.63 4.52
N LEU A 340 -11.82 -16.17 3.94
CA LEU A 340 -11.46 -16.44 2.54
C LEU A 340 -11.08 -17.91 2.33
N ALA A 341 -10.48 -18.58 3.32
CA ALA A 341 -10.25 -20.02 3.27
C ALA A 341 -11.58 -20.79 3.28
N ALA A 342 -12.53 -20.39 4.11
CA ALA A 342 -13.87 -20.96 4.14
C ALA A 342 -14.62 -20.73 2.81
N LEU A 343 -14.51 -19.52 2.23
CA LEU A 343 -15.09 -19.22 0.92
C LEU A 343 -14.48 -20.09 -0.19
N ALA A 344 -13.17 -20.23 -0.23
CA ALA A 344 -12.49 -21.08 -1.19
C ALA A 344 -12.94 -22.55 -1.08
N LEU A 345 -13.16 -23.03 0.15
CA LEU A 345 -13.67 -24.37 0.39
C LEU A 345 -15.13 -24.51 -0.10
N ALA A 346 -16.01 -23.55 0.23
CA ALA A 346 -17.40 -23.55 -0.21
C ALA A 346 -17.50 -23.50 -1.75
N LEU A 347 -16.68 -22.67 -2.41
CA LEU A 347 -16.60 -22.59 -3.87
C LEU A 347 -16.15 -23.94 -4.49
N ARG A 348 -15.13 -24.60 -3.93
CA ARG A 348 -14.68 -25.91 -4.38
C ARG A 348 -15.75 -27.00 -4.26
N ARG A 349 -16.58 -26.91 -3.22
CA ARG A 349 -17.69 -27.85 -2.97
C ARG A 349 -18.94 -27.54 -3.79
N GLY A 350 -19.03 -26.33 -4.38
CA GLY A 350 -20.26 -25.83 -4.99
C GLY A 350 -21.38 -25.62 -3.96
N ASP A 351 -21.03 -25.37 -2.69
CA ASP A 351 -21.97 -25.21 -1.57
C ASP A 351 -22.55 -23.80 -1.54
N ARG A 352 -23.65 -23.59 -2.27
CA ARG A 352 -24.31 -22.29 -2.35
C ARG A 352 -24.89 -21.82 -1.02
N GLU A 353 -25.30 -22.75 -0.14
CA GLU A 353 -25.83 -22.39 1.19
C GLU A 353 -24.68 -21.87 2.09
N ALA A 354 -23.51 -22.51 2.02
CA ALA A 354 -22.32 -22.03 2.71
C ALA A 354 -21.90 -20.65 2.23
N ILE A 355 -21.88 -20.42 0.91
CA ILE A 355 -21.53 -19.11 0.33
C ILE A 355 -22.52 -18.02 0.78
N ALA A 356 -23.84 -18.32 0.77
CA ALA A 356 -24.83 -17.38 1.28
C ALA A 356 -24.63 -17.08 2.77
N TRP A 357 -24.34 -18.11 3.57
CA TRP A 357 -24.05 -17.93 4.99
C TRP A 357 -22.78 -17.09 5.23
N LEU A 358 -21.70 -17.32 4.48
CA LEU A 358 -20.45 -16.55 4.58
C LEU A 358 -20.68 -15.06 4.28
N ARG A 359 -21.54 -14.74 3.33
CA ARG A 359 -21.94 -13.36 3.05
C ARG A 359 -22.66 -12.75 4.25
N ASP A 360 -23.62 -13.44 4.81
CA ASP A 360 -24.49 -12.88 5.85
C ASP A 360 -23.79 -12.83 7.22
N ALA A 361 -22.98 -13.84 7.56
CA ALA A 361 -22.31 -13.95 8.85
C ALA A 361 -20.90 -13.35 8.86
N GLY A 362 -20.15 -13.46 7.75
CA GLY A 362 -18.77 -12.98 7.62
C GLY A 362 -18.66 -11.59 7.03
N GLY A 363 -19.78 -11.00 6.57
CA GLY A 363 -19.76 -9.69 5.91
C GLY A 363 -19.00 -9.68 4.59
N LEU A 364 -18.74 -10.86 3.99
CA LEU A 364 -18.11 -10.95 2.69
C LEU A 364 -19.10 -10.51 1.60
N PRO A 365 -18.76 -9.56 0.73
CA PRO A 365 -19.64 -9.06 -0.32
C PRO A 365 -19.74 -10.05 -1.52
N VAL A 366 -19.91 -11.34 -1.25
CA VAL A 366 -20.03 -12.39 -2.26
C VAL A 366 -21.43 -12.41 -2.91
N ASP A 367 -21.51 -12.75 -4.19
CA ASP A 367 -22.77 -12.88 -4.90
C ASP A 367 -23.09 -14.37 -5.17
N PRO A 368 -24.06 -14.95 -4.46
CA PRO A 368 -24.43 -16.36 -4.66
C PRO A 368 -24.97 -16.69 -6.06
N ALA A 369 -25.47 -15.67 -6.79
CA ALA A 369 -25.98 -15.85 -8.14
C ALA A 369 -24.85 -16.04 -9.17
N THR A 370 -23.64 -15.59 -8.86
CA THR A 370 -22.47 -15.72 -9.73
C THR A 370 -21.69 -17.00 -9.52
N THR A 371 -22.09 -17.84 -8.55
CA THR A 371 -21.40 -19.09 -8.27
C THR A 371 -21.56 -20.08 -9.44
N PRO A 372 -20.50 -20.38 -10.19
CA PRO A 372 -20.59 -21.31 -11.32
C PRO A 372 -20.90 -22.74 -10.85
N ASP A 373 -21.59 -23.51 -11.70
CA ASP A 373 -21.78 -24.96 -11.48
C ASP A 373 -20.46 -25.78 -11.54
N ALA A 374 -19.33 -25.13 -11.73
CA ALA A 374 -18.02 -25.74 -11.95
C ALA A 374 -17.21 -25.84 -10.64
N ALA A 375 -17.60 -26.74 -9.75
CA ALA A 375 -16.87 -27.06 -8.51
C ALA A 375 -15.40 -27.51 -8.70
N ALA A 376 -14.95 -27.76 -9.93
CA ALA A 376 -13.75 -28.56 -10.19
C ALA A 376 -12.46 -27.76 -10.47
N ARG A 377 -12.48 -26.41 -10.57
CA ARG A 377 -11.34 -25.66 -11.13
C ARG A 377 -10.50 -24.86 -10.13
N VAL A 378 -10.85 -24.78 -8.86
CA VAL A 378 -10.06 -24.11 -7.81
C VAL A 378 -9.04 -25.08 -7.19
N SER A 379 -8.39 -25.92 -8.00
CA SER A 379 -7.56 -27.01 -7.49
C SER A 379 -6.24 -26.55 -6.87
N ASP A 380 -5.69 -25.38 -7.27
CA ASP A 380 -4.39 -24.92 -6.84
C ASP A 380 -4.41 -23.48 -6.35
N LEU A 381 -5.15 -23.24 -5.28
CA LEU A 381 -5.11 -21.96 -4.55
C LEU A 381 -4.01 -22.03 -3.48
N THR A 382 -3.12 -21.05 -3.53
CA THR A 382 -2.01 -20.90 -2.59
C THR A 382 -2.15 -19.59 -1.84
N PHE A 383 -2.30 -19.65 -0.51
CA PHE A 383 -2.10 -18.51 0.38
C PHE A 383 -0.68 -18.56 0.94
N THR A 384 -0.07 -17.39 1.16
CA THR A 384 1.31 -17.29 1.63
C THR A 384 1.47 -16.55 2.95
N GLY A 385 0.44 -15.85 3.43
CA GLY A 385 0.59 -14.84 4.47
C GLY A 385 1.28 -13.59 3.95
N LEU A 386 1.78 -12.75 4.85
CA LEU A 386 2.53 -11.54 4.50
C LEU A 386 3.82 -11.91 3.79
N LEU A 387 4.00 -11.43 2.58
CA LEU A 387 5.30 -11.37 1.92
C LEU A 387 5.70 -9.89 1.77
N ASP A 388 6.61 -9.44 2.61
CA ASP A 388 7.13 -8.08 2.56
C ASP A 388 8.00 -7.83 1.30
N HIS A 389 8.62 -6.66 1.22
CA HIS A 389 9.45 -6.28 0.06
C HIS A 389 10.67 -7.18 -0.20
N ARG A 390 11.03 -8.08 0.73
CA ARG A 390 12.06 -9.12 0.51
C ARG A 390 11.57 -10.23 -0.43
N TYR A 391 10.26 -10.50 -0.44
CA TYR A 391 9.63 -11.64 -1.10
C TYR A 391 8.64 -11.23 -2.21
N ALA A 392 7.87 -10.15 -1.99
CA ALA A 392 6.83 -9.69 -2.90
C ALA A 392 7.29 -9.51 -4.35
N PRO A 393 8.50 -8.97 -4.64
CA PRO A 393 8.98 -8.83 -6.02
C PRO A 393 9.07 -10.16 -6.77
N GLY A 394 9.52 -11.22 -6.10
CA GLY A 394 9.59 -12.56 -6.70
C GLY A 394 8.22 -13.18 -6.92
N ALA A 395 7.29 -12.98 -5.98
CA ALA A 395 5.91 -13.44 -6.12
C ALA A 395 5.19 -12.72 -7.28
N LEU A 396 5.33 -11.40 -7.38
CA LEU A 396 4.75 -10.61 -8.49
C LEU A 396 5.35 -10.97 -9.85
N ALA A 397 6.68 -11.16 -9.93
CA ALA A 397 7.35 -11.56 -11.17
C ALA A 397 6.86 -12.93 -11.68
N ALA A 398 6.35 -13.79 -10.80
CA ALA A 398 5.82 -15.09 -11.15
C ALA A 398 4.37 -15.07 -11.68
N MET A 399 3.63 -13.99 -11.44
CA MET A 399 2.23 -13.86 -11.89
C MET A 399 2.19 -13.54 -13.39
N ASP A 400 1.31 -14.21 -14.14
CA ASP A 400 0.97 -13.82 -15.50
C ASP A 400 -0.04 -12.69 -15.52
N VAL A 401 -1.03 -12.79 -14.62
CA VAL A 401 -2.05 -11.76 -14.40
C VAL A 401 -2.12 -11.46 -12.91
N GLN A 402 -2.04 -10.19 -12.58
CA GLN A 402 -2.29 -9.69 -11.22
C GLN A 402 -3.69 -9.07 -11.15
N VAL A 403 -4.51 -9.52 -10.21
CA VAL A 403 -5.84 -8.97 -9.96
C VAL A 403 -5.78 -8.00 -8.77
N VAL A 404 -6.30 -6.79 -8.97
CA VAL A 404 -6.41 -5.76 -7.93
C VAL A 404 -7.87 -5.30 -7.85
N PRO A 405 -8.74 -6.08 -7.16
CA PRO A 405 -10.19 -5.90 -7.20
C PRO A 405 -10.71 -4.96 -6.12
N SER A 406 -9.86 -4.04 -5.62
CA SER A 406 -10.16 -3.17 -4.48
C SER A 406 -11.52 -2.48 -4.65
N ILE A 407 -12.35 -2.56 -3.61
CA ILE A 407 -13.65 -1.88 -3.54
C ILE A 407 -13.45 -0.46 -2.99
N LEU A 408 -12.47 -0.30 -2.11
CA LEU A 408 -12.10 0.99 -1.55
C LEU A 408 -11.40 1.86 -2.58
N GLN A 409 -11.62 3.16 -2.50
CA GLN A 409 -10.95 4.15 -3.34
C GLN A 409 -9.45 4.23 -3.02
N GLU A 410 -8.64 3.73 -3.92
CA GLU A 410 -7.18 3.79 -3.82
C GLU A 410 -6.67 5.18 -4.20
N ALA A 411 -5.65 5.65 -3.49
CA ALA A 411 -5.04 6.94 -3.81
C ALA A 411 -4.25 6.92 -5.13
N PHE A 412 -3.63 5.77 -5.47
CA PHE A 412 -2.91 5.54 -6.72
C PHE A 412 -3.09 4.09 -7.20
N GLY A 413 -2.73 3.11 -6.38
CA GLY A 413 -2.68 1.69 -6.75
C GLY A 413 -1.25 1.20 -6.92
N MET A 414 -0.41 1.47 -5.91
CA MET A 414 1.02 1.09 -5.93
C MET A 414 1.22 -0.39 -6.25
N VAL A 415 0.40 -1.27 -5.70
CA VAL A 415 0.48 -2.71 -5.93
C VAL A 415 0.33 -3.07 -7.41
N ALA A 416 -0.57 -2.39 -8.14
CA ALA A 416 -0.72 -2.59 -9.58
C ALA A 416 0.51 -2.11 -10.36
N ALA A 417 1.08 -0.98 -9.97
CA ALA A 417 2.32 -0.46 -10.58
C ALA A 417 3.53 -1.37 -10.28
N GLU A 418 3.65 -1.90 -9.06
CA GLU A 418 4.69 -2.86 -8.66
C GLU A 418 4.57 -4.18 -9.45
N GLY A 419 3.33 -4.68 -9.61
CA GLY A 419 3.08 -5.85 -10.45
C GLY A 419 3.45 -5.63 -11.90
N ALA A 420 3.04 -4.50 -12.49
CA ALA A 420 3.41 -4.11 -13.84
C ALA A 420 4.93 -3.97 -14.00
N ALA A 421 5.63 -3.36 -13.03
CA ALA A 421 7.10 -3.29 -13.01
C ALA A 421 7.73 -4.68 -13.01
N ALA A 422 7.19 -5.61 -12.23
CA ALA A 422 7.64 -7.01 -12.17
C ALA A 422 7.23 -7.84 -13.42
N GLY A 423 6.45 -7.27 -14.32
CA GLY A 423 5.98 -7.90 -15.55
C GLY A 423 4.70 -8.72 -15.41
N ALA A 424 3.97 -8.61 -14.30
CA ALA A 424 2.61 -9.12 -14.20
C ALA A 424 1.65 -8.20 -14.98
N LEU A 425 0.71 -8.76 -15.74
CA LEU A 425 -0.31 -7.96 -16.42
C LEU A 425 -1.44 -7.62 -15.42
N PRO A 426 -1.65 -6.35 -15.07
CA PRO A 426 -2.65 -5.99 -14.07
C PRO A 426 -4.08 -6.09 -14.64
N ILE A 427 -5.02 -6.55 -13.82
CA ILE A 427 -6.46 -6.35 -14.01
C ILE A 427 -6.98 -5.66 -12.76
N VAL A 428 -7.35 -4.40 -12.87
CA VAL A 428 -7.75 -3.59 -11.71
C VAL A 428 -9.20 -3.18 -11.77
N ALA A 429 -9.83 -2.97 -10.62
CA ALA A 429 -11.14 -2.33 -10.54
C ALA A 429 -11.06 -0.89 -11.06
N ARG A 430 -11.90 -0.54 -12.06
CA ARG A 430 -11.82 0.74 -12.79
C ARG A 430 -12.46 1.88 -12.00
N HIS A 431 -11.81 2.29 -10.93
CA HIS A 431 -12.17 3.47 -10.16
C HIS A 431 -10.96 4.08 -9.48
N SER A 432 -11.08 5.31 -8.99
CA SER A 432 -10.07 6.03 -8.22
C SER A 432 -8.68 6.05 -8.88
N GLY A 433 -7.61 6.05 -8.13
CA GLY A 433 -6.24 5.98 -8.65
C GLY A 433 -5.93 4.71 -9.45
N LEU A 434 -6.64 3.60 -9.19
CA LEU A 434 -6.50 2.38 -9.99
C LEU A 434 -6.91 2.60 -11.45
N ALA A 435 -7.98 3.36 -11.69
CA ALA A 435 -8.39 3.69 -13.05
C ALA A 435 -7.33 4.51 -13.80
N GLU A 436 -6.62 5.40 -13.11
CA GLU A 436 -5.52 6.18 -13.70
C GLU A 436 -4.31 5.30 -14.04
N VAL A 437 -3.96 4.36 -13.16
CA VAL A 437 -2.88 3.38 -13.44
C VAL A 437 -3.23 2.53 -14.65
N ALA A 438 -4.45 1.96 -14.69
CA ALA A 438 -4.88 1.17 -15.83
C ALA A 438 -4.89 1.99 -17.12
N ALA A 439 -5.51 3.19 -17.11
CA ALA A 439 -5.58 4.04 -18.30
C ALA A 439 -4.19 4.40 -18.85
N ALA A 440 -3.23 4.73 -17.99
CA ALA A 440 -1.89 5.06 -18.43
C ALA A 440 -1.17 3.87 -19.10
N LEU A 441 -1.33 2.66 -18.56
CA LEU A 441 -0.78 1.44 -19.16
C LEU A 441 -1.52 1.05 -20.45
N GLU A 442 -2.85 1.21 -20.49
CA GLU A 442 -3.72 0.95 -21.63
C GLU A 442 -3.39 1.89 -22.82
N ASP A 443 -3.15 3.18 -22.52
CA ASP A 443 -2.78 4.20 -23.49
C ASP A 443 -1.40 3.91 -24.11
N ASP A 444 -0.42 3.52 -23.29
CA ASP A 444 0.93 3.18 -23.76
C ASP A 444 0.93 1.98 -24.72
N VAL A 445 0.13 0.96 -24.43
CA VAL A 445 0.01 -0.21 -25.32
C VAL A 445 -1.05 -0.05 -26.42
N GLY A 446 -1.77 1.07 -26.46
CA GLY A 446 -2.81 1.35 -27.44
C GLY A 446 -4.04 0.43 -27.35
N ARG A 447 -4.39 -0.06 -26.14
CA ARG A 447 -5.48 -1.02 -25.90
C ARG A 447 -6.39 -0.60 -24.75
N PRO A 448 -7.32 0.32 -24.96
CA PRO A 448 -8.25 0.76 -23.93
C PRO A 448 -9.07 -0.39 -23.32
N GLY A 449 -9.20 -0.43 -22.01
CA GLY A 449 -9.95 -1.43 -21.25
C GLY A 449 -9.28 -2.81 -21.17
N LEU A 450 -7.99 -2.93 -21.52
CA LEU A 450 -7.27 -4.21 -21.47
C LEU A 450 -6.93 -4.61 -20.03
N PHE A 451 -6.60 -3.64 -19.18
CA PHE A 451 -6.07 -3.85 -17.83
C PHE A 451 -7.05 -3.48 -16.72
N SER A 452 -8.32 -3.35 -17.04
CA SER A 452 -9.32 -2.94 -16.06
C SER A 452 -10.66 -3.63 -16.26
N PHE A 453 -11.47 -3.65 -15.20
CA PHE A 453 -12.88 -4.08 -15.23
C PHE A 453 -13.73 -3.10 -14.43
N GLU A 454 -14.98 -2.91 -14.86
CA GLU A 454 -15.94 -2.07 -14.15
C GLU A 454 -16.42 -2.78 -12.87
N PRO A 455 -16.33 -2.14 -11.68
CA PRO A 455 -16.84 -2.68 -10.42
C PRO A 455 -18.40 -2.68 -10.38
N GLY A 456 -18.97 -3.18 -9.29
CA GLY A 456 -20.42 -3.23 -9.06
C GLY A 456 -21.05 -4.52 -9.55
N GLU A 457 -22.38 -4.52 -9.73
CA GLU A 457 -23.14 -5.71 -10.11
C GLU A 457 -22.55 -6.40 -11.34
N GLY A 458 -22.32 -7.72 -11.28
CA GLY A 458 -21.68 -8.49 -12.34
C GLY A 458 -20.15 -8.30 -12.46
N ALA A 459 -19.49 -7.71 -11.46
CA ALA A 459 -18.04 -7.49 -11.47
C ALA A 459 -17.24 -8.78 -11.64
N VAL A 460 -17.68 -9.90 -11.03
CA VAL A 460 -17.05 -11.21 -11.16
C VAL A 460 -16.96 -11.64 -12.63
N TYR A 461 -18.03 -11.52 -13.40
CA TYR A 461 -18.04 -11.89 -14.83
C TYR A 461 -17.08 -11.01 -15.65
N ARG A 462 -17.06 -9.69 -15.38
CA ARG A 462 -16.15 -8.77 -16.07
C ARG A 462 -14.70 -9.05 -15.72
N LEU A 463 -14.43 -9.42 -14.46
CA LEU A 463 -13.11 -9.84 -14.02
C LEU A 463 -12.68 -11.13 -14.74
N VAL A 464 -13.55 -12.15 -14.80
CA VAL A 464 -13.31 -13.38 -15.55
C VAL A 464 -12.99 -13.09 -17.02
N ASP A 465 -13.82 -12.25 -17.68
CA ASP A 465 -13.58 -11.88 -19.09
C ASP A 465 -12.26 -11.15 -19.28
N GLY A 466 -11.87 -10.28 -18.35
CA GLY A 466 -10.58 -9.58 -18.37
C GLY A 466 -9.39 -10.53 -18.25
N VAL A 467 -9.43 -11.42 -17.25
CA VAL A 467 -8.38 -12.43 -17.03
C VAL A 467 -8.27 -13.38 -18.22
N ASP A 468 -9.40 -13.96 -18.65
CA ASP A 468 -9.43 -14.90 -19.78
C ASP A 468 -8.97 -14.25 -21.08
N ARG A 469 -9.29 -12.98 -21.32
CA ARG A 469 -8.80 -12.22 -22.47
C ARG A 469 -7.27 -12.14 -22.49
N LEU A 470 -6.64 -11.81 -21.36
CA LEU A 470 -5.17 -11.78 -21.24
C LEU A 470 -4.54 -13.17 -21.41
N LEU A 471 -5.13 -14.19 -20.77
CA LEU A 471 -4.61 -15.56 -20.85
C LEU A 471 -4.79 -16.19 -22.25
N SER A 472 -5.80 -15.75 -23.03
CA SER A 472 -6.04 -16.20 -24.40
C SER A 472 -5.08 -15.62 -25.43
N LEU A 473 -4.34 -14.56 -25.10
CA LEU A 473 -3.36 -13.99 -26.02
C LEU A 473 -2.23 -14.98 -26.34
N PRO A 474 -1.70 -14.97 -27.56
CA PRO A 474 -0.51 -15.74 -27.89
C PRO A 474 0.64 -15.42 -26.91
N ALA A 475 1.45 -16.44 -26.58
CA ALA A 475 2.54 -16.29 -25.59
C ALA A 475 3.46 -15.10 -25.94
N ARG A 476 3.86 -14.97 -27.22
CA ARG A 476 4.67 -13.84 -27.69
C ARG A 476 4.03 -12.49 -27.41
N GLU A 477 2.74 -12.35 -27.64
CA GLU A 477 2.01 -11.10 -27.44
C GLU A 477 1.90 -10.77 -25.93
N ARG A 478 1.68 -11.78 -25.08
CA ARG A 478 1.75 -11.59 -23.63
C ARG A 478 3.13 -11.14 -23.16
N ASP A 479 4.21 -11.72 -23.71
CA ASP A 479 5.57 -11.34 -23.37
C ASP A 479 5.88 -9.90 -23.81
N GLU A 480 5.41 -9.49 -25.00
CA GLU A 480 5.52 -8.11 -25.47
C GLU A 480 4.76 -7.13 -24.55
N LEU A 481 3.54 -7.47 -24.11
CA LEU A 481 2.78 -6.66 -23.15
C LEU A 481 3.46 -6.59 -21.77
N ARG A 482 3.94 -7.72 -21.24
CA ARG A 482 4.68 -7.78 -19.97
C ARG A 482 5.91 -6.87 -20.00
N HIS A 483 6.62 -6.85 -21.13
CA HIS A 483 7.75 -5.97 -21.33
C HIS A 483 7.34 -4.50 -21.44
N ALA A 484 6.26 -4.20 -22.17
CA ALA A 484 5.75 -2.85 -22.33
C ALA A 484 5.34 -2.24 -21.00
N VAL A 485 4.49 -2.92 -20.19
CA VAL A 485 4.04 -2.40 -18.90
C VAL A 485 5.20 -2.20 -17.92
N SER A 486 6.18 -3.12 -17.90
CA SER A 486 7.38 -2.98 -17.07
C SER A 486 8.24 -1.79 -17.51
N SER A 487 8.43 -1.61 -18.81
CA SER A 487 9.18 -0.48 -19.37
C SER A 487 8.48 0.85 -19.09
N PHE A 488 7.15 0.90 -19.23
CA PHE A 488 6.37 2.08 -18.89
C PHE A 488 6.61 2.51 -17.44
N VAL A 489 6.50 1.60 -16.48
CA VAL A 489 6.76 1.90 -15.06
C VAL A 489 8.18 2.39 -14.87
N GLY A 490 9.18 1.74 -15.46
CA GLY A 490 10.58 2.14 -15.41
C GLY A 490 10.85 3.54 -15.98
N ASN A 491 10.06 3.94 -16.97
CA ASN A 491 10.18 5.25 -17.59
C ASN A 491 9.37 6.36 -16.91
N HIS A 492 8.29 6.04 -16.19
CA HIS A 492 7.34 7.05 -15.71
C HIS A 492 7.13 7.07 -14.20
N TRP A 493 7.20 5.93 -13.51
CA TRP A 493 6.88 5.79 -12.09
C TRP A 493 8.04 5.23 -11.28
N THR A 494 9.19 5.94 -11.29
CA THR A 494 10.32 5.61 -10.39
C THR A 494 10.40 6.61 -9.24
N TRP A 495 11.03 6.21 -8.16
CA TRP A 495 11.22 7.10 -7.00
C TRP A 495 12.05 8.33 -7.35
N GLU A 496 13.01 8.22 -8.26
CA GLU A 496 13.83 9.33 -8.76
C GLU A 496 12.95 10.37 -9.48
N ARG A 497 12.01 9.92 -10.31
CA ARG A 497 11.06 10.82 -10.99
C ARG A 497 10.09 11.47 -10.02
N THR A 498 9.60 10.71 -9.04
CA THR A 498 8.73 11.24 -7.97
C THR A 498 9.46 12.32 -7.18
N ALA A 499 10.68 12.03 -6.74
CA ALA A 499 11.52 12.97 -6.00
C ALA A 499 11.82 14.26 -6.79
N ALA A 500 12.13 14.14 -8.08
CA ALA A 500 12.36 15.29 -8.97
C ALA A 500 11.07 16.12 -9.17
N LYS A 501 9.92 15.48 -9.41
CA LYS A 501 8.62 16.17 -9.56
C LYS A 501 8.21 16.91 -8.29
N LEU A 502 8.52 16.36 -7.11
CA LEU A 502 8.25 17.03 -5.83
C LEU A 502 9.07 18.33 -5.71
N LEU A 503 10.37 18.29 -6.04
CA LEU A 503 11.20 19.50 -6.03
C LEU A 503 10.70 20.52 -7.06
N ALA A 504 10.37 20.09 -8.27
CA ALA A 504 9.79 20.98 -9.28
C ALA A 504 8.45 21.60 -8.86
N ALA A 505 7.63 20.86 -8.08
CA ALA A 505 6.38 21.42 -7.53
C ALA A 505 6.62 22.55 -6.49
N ALA A 506 7.77 22.55 -5.84
CA ALA A 506 8.18 23.59 -4.91
C ALA A 506 8.80 24.80 -5.61
N GLU A 507 9.30 24.66 -6.85
CA GLU A 507 9.92 25.74 -7.63
C GLU A 507 8.92 26.48 -8.54
N ALA A 508 7.72 25.94 -8.72
CA ALA A 508 6.72 26.44 -9.67
C ALA A 508 5.98 27.70 -9.14
N GLU A 509 6.74 28.74 -8.78
CA GLU A 509 6.30 30.13 -8.75
C GLU A 509 7.27 31.00 -9.51
N GLY A 510 6.87 31.41 -10.68
CA GLY A 510 7.42 32.47 -11.49
C GLY A 510 6.32 33.02 -12.38
#